data_b043e98d859610663d6eb19b05844811
#
_entry.id   b043e98d859610663d6eb19b05844811
#
_cell.length_a   1.000
_cell.length_b   1.000
_cell.length_c   1.000
_cell.angle_alpha   90.00
_cell.angle_beta   90.00
_cell.angle_gamma   90.00
#
_symmetry.space_group_name_H-M   'P 1'
#
loop_
_entity.id
_entity.type
_entity.pdbx_description
1 polymer ?
#
loop_
_entity_poly.entity_id
_entity_poly.type
_entity_poly.pdbx_seq_one_letter_code
_entity_poly.pdbx_strand_id
1 'polypeptide(L)'
;MKKKILSLMLMVSLAASLAACGQDSGKNSNSTDLSKTETEASSGQTGEAETTLVYGSADYTRINPAMDEHGEINLLLFNGLTAHDADDNIVPGLAEKWEYDAETCTYTFHIRDGIQWHDGEKFTADDVKFTIEAIMDPENGSENAPNYEDVEEITVIDDSTVSFRLSEPNVAFLEYMTMAILPKHLLEGENMQESDFFRHPIGTGPYKLDSWDAGQAITLVKNEDYFKGTPNIDKIIFKIVPDDNAKAIQMQSGELDLALLTPKDAKTFADQDGYTCYDMKTSDYRGILYNFNNDYWTANKDIIPAINYAIDRQAIIDAVLLGQGMTAYGPLQRNIYNNENVEHYDYDPEKSKEIMESVGCTMGEDGFYYRDGEKIGFVISVGAGDQVRLDIAQAAAQQLKEVGIDCMVEVPTEVDWGGQMAYLIGWGSPFDADDHTYKVFG
;
A
#
# COMPACT_ATOMS: atom_id res chain seq x y z
N MET A 1 -50.64 -21.29 10.59
CA MET A 1 -51.46 -20.06 10.64
C MET A 1 -50.97 -19.21 11.83
N LYS A 2 -50.78 -17.93 11.69
CA LYS A 2 -50.18 -16.90 12.58
C LYS A 2 -48.70 -16.70 12.37
N LYS A 3 -48.35 -15.93 11.34
CA LYS A 3 -47.18 -15.03 11.19
C LYS A 3 -47.30 -14.25 9.86
N LYS A 4 -48.27 -13.37 9.74
CA LYS A 4 -48.42 -12.33 8.73
C LYS A 4 -49.37 -11.30 9.33
N ILE A 5 -48.88 -10.30 10.01
CA ILE A 5 -49.46 -8.98 10.33
C ILE A 5 -48.43 -8.32 11.27
N LEU A 6 -47.41 -7.74 10.73
CA LEU A 6 -46.62 -6.65 11.38
C LEU A 6 -45.66 -6.06 10.33
N SER A 7 -46.21 -5.47 9.28
CA SER A 7 -45.43 -4.72 8.30
C SER A 7 -46.34 -3.77 7.52
N LEU A 8 -47.19 -3.02 8.24
CA LEU A 8 -48.00 -1.98 7.60
C LEU A 8 -48.41 -0.90 8.61
N MET A 9 -47.44 -0.28 9.32
CA MET A 9 -47.66 0.93 10.11
C MET A 9 -46.34 1.66 10.33
N LEU A 10 -45.68 2.10 9.25
CA LEU A 10 -44.65 3.14 9.34
C LEU A 10 -44.45 3.85 8.00
N MET A 11 -45.56 4.31 7.40
CA MET A 11 -45.55 5.20 6.21
C MET A 11 -46.75 6.13 6.23
N VAL A 12 -46.91 6.92 7.26
CA VAL A 12 -47.79 8.13 7.26
C VAL A 12 -47.31 9.03 8.41
N SER A 13 -46.25 9.82 8.16
CA SER A 13 -46.01 11.05 8.92
C SER A 13 -44.85 11.84 8.31
N LEU A 14 -44.95 12.21 7.04
CA LEU A 14 -44.09 13.27 6.47
C LEU A 14 -44.79 13.93 5.27
N ALA A 15 -45.89 14.64 5.57
CA ALA A 15 -46.55 15.53 4.63
C ALA A 15 -47.48 16.48 5.36
N ALA A 16 -46.93 17.51 6.04
CA ALA A 16 -47.67 18.69 6.45
C ALA A 16 -46.70 19.75 6.99
N SER A 17 -46.04 20.51 6.10
CA SER A 17 -45.59 21.89 6.42
C SER A 17 -45.08 22.59 5.15
N LEU A 18 -45.98 22.83 4.21
CA LEU A 18 -45.80 23.78 3.10
C LEU A 18 -47.15 24.44 2.84
N ALA A 19 -47.46 25.53 3.53
CA ALA A 19 -48.39 26.57 3.06
C ALA A 19 -48.50 27.68 4.12
N ALA A 20 -47.83 28.77 3.90
CA ALA A 20 -48.36 30.12 4.24
C ALA A 20 -47.54 31.16 3.46
N CYS A 21 -47.98 31.39 2.23
CA CYS A 21 -47.80 32.66 1.54
C CYS A 21 -48.76 33.69 2.17
N GLY A 22 -48.25 34.89 2.36
CA GLY A 22 -49.06 36.07 2.67
C GLY A 22 -48.33 37.31 2.18
N GLN A 23 -48.82 37.81 1.06
CA GLN A 23 -48.51 39.04 0.38
C GLN A 23 -49.01 40.23 1.23
N ASP A 24 -48.24 41.27 1.47
CA ASP A 24 -48.80 42.63 1.16
C ASP A 24 -47.71 43.69 1.01
N SER A 25 -48.01 44.60 0.13
CA SER A 25 -47.25 45.71 -0.39
C SER A 25 -47.45 46.98 0.49
N GLY A 26 -46.41 47.79 0.63
CA GLY A 26 -46.52 49.10 1.22
C GLY A 26 -45.25 49.96 1.13
N LYS A 27 -45.24 50.87 0.17
CA LYS A 27 -44.25 51.95 0.01
C LYS A 27 -44.11 52.76 1.29
N ASN A 28 -42.91 53.16 1.67
CA ASN A 28 -42.60 54.56 1.87
C ASN A 28 -41.07 54.82 1.92
N SER A 29 -40.72 55.87 1.21
CA SER A 29 -39.45 56.57 1.17
C SER A 29 -39.17 57.31 2.46
N ASN A 30 -37.93 57.22 2.98
CA ASN A 30 -37.30 58.45 3.55
C ASN A 30 -35.79 58.29 3.59
N SER A 31 -35.12 59.19 2.94
CA SER A 31 -33.69 59.48 3.01
C SER A 31 -33.32 60.04 4.36
N THR A 32 -32.28 59.57 4.99
CA THR A 32 -31.48 60.33 5.94
C THR A 32 -30.00 59.96 5.81
N ASP A 33 -29.28 60.94 5.39
CA ASP A 33 -27.86 61.10 5.32
C ASP A 33 -27.27 61.12 6.75
N LEU A 34 -26.28 60.31 7.09
CA LEU A 34 -25.46 60.56 8.28
C LEU A 34 -24.04 59.95 8.11
N SER A 35 -23.17 60.92 7.81
CA SER A 35 -21.79 61.04 8.33
C SER A 35 -20.85 59.82 8.31
N LYS A 36 -19.78 60.03 7.53
CA LYS A 36 -18.46 59.45 7.64
C LYS A 36 -17.99 59.24 9.09
N THR A 37 -17.66 58.02 9.43
CA THR A 37 -16.71 57.72 10.48
C THR A 37 -15.51 57.08 9.84
N GLU A 38 -14.40 57.77 9.84
CA GLU A 38 -13.10 57.27 9.50
C GLU A 38 -12.74 56.18 10.52
N THR A 39 -12.68 54.93 10.11
CA THR A 39 -12.08 53.86 10.89
C THR A 39 -10.68 53.65 10.34
N GLU A 40 -9.72 53.83 11.22
CA GLU A 40 -8.30 53.65 10.98
C GLU A 40 -8.04 52.30 10.30
N ALA A 41 -7.29 52.33 9.23
CA ALA A 41 -6.74 51.14 8.58
C ALA A 41 -5.77 50.47 9.55
N SER A 42 -6.25 49.44 10.21
CA SER A 42 -5.40 48.41 10.78
C SER A 42 -4.62 47.76 9.62
N SER A 43 -3.31 47.88 9.67
CA SER A 43 -2.39 47.20 8.79
C SER A 43 -2.63 45.69 8.89
N GLY A 44 -3.49 45.17 8.01
CA GLY A 44 -3.66 43.73 7.89
C GLY A 44 -2.34 43.11 7.39
N GLN A 45 -1.73 42.29 8.22
CA GLN A 45 -0.86 41.23 7.74
C GLN A 45 -1.65 40.46 6.68
N THR A 46 -1.18 40.50 5.46
CA THR A 46 -1.57 39.54 4.43
C THR A 46 -0.94 38.22 4.80
N GLY A 47 -1.57 37.46 5.71
CA GLY A 47 -1.26 36.05 5.88
C GLY A 47 -1.53 35.39 4.54
N GLU A 48 -0.56 34.72 3.98
CA GLU A 48 -0.77 33.80 2.87
C GLU A 48 -1.87 32.82 3.29
N ALA A 49 -2.79 32.52 2.39
CA ALA A 49 -3.87 31.57 2.70
C ALA A 49 -3.24 30.19 2.97
N GLU A 50 -3.65 29.55 4.05
CA GLU A 50 -3.19 28.20 4.42
C GLU A 50 -3.43 27.23 3.26
N THR A 51 -2.37 26.54 2.83
CA THR A 51 -2.43 25.55 1.76
C THR A 51 -2.83 24.19 2.34
N THR A 52 -3.91 23.62 1.84
CA THR A 52 -4.42 22.31 2.28
C THR A 52 -4.47 21.35 1.11
N LEU A 53 -4.02 20.11 1.33
CA LEU A 53 -4.17 18.99 0.40
C LEU A 53 -5.11 17.95 1.03
N VAL A 54 -6.18 17.59 0.32
CA VAL A 54 -7.10 16.52 0.72
C VAL A 54 -6.82 15.26 -0.09
N TYR A 55 -6.31 14.22 0.57
CA TYR A 55 -5.98 12.94 -0.01
C TYR A 55 -7.03 11.87 0.35
N GLY A 56 -7.55 11.16 -0.66
CA GLY A 56 -8.48 10.05 -0.46
C GLY A 56 -7.76 8.77 -0.06
N SER A 57 -7.85 8.39 1.21
CA SER A 57 -7.13 7.26 1.82
C SER A 57 -8.08 6.17 2.34
N ALA A 58 -7.50 5.04 2.75
CA ALA A 58 -8.15 4.06 3.62
C ALA A 58 -8.04 4.48 5.09
N ASP A 59 -8.75 3.78 5.98
CA ASP A 59 -8.61 4.01 7.43
C ASP A 59 -7.43 3.21 8.00
N TYR A 60 -6.87 3.72 9.06
CA TYR A 60 -5.81 3.07 9.84
C TYR A 60 -6.37 2.66 11.19
N THR A 61 -6.03 1.46 11.65
CA THR A 61 -6.34 1.02 13.02
C THR A 61 -5.34 1.62 14.01
N ARG A 62 -4.08 1.71 13.60
CA ARG A 62 -2.94 2.32 14.31
C ARG A 62 -1.89 2.74 13.28
N ILE A 63 -0.96 3.58 13.69
CA ILE A 63 0.23 3.95 12.90
C ILE A 63 1.46 3.46 13.66
N ASN A 64 1.89 2.25 13.36
CA ASN A 64 3.02 1.58 14.02
C ASN A 64 4.00 1.01 12.99
N PRO A 65 4.92 1.84 12.49
CA PRO A 65 5.82 1.44 11.42
C PRO A 65 6.82 0.34 11.80
N ALA A 66 7.08 0.15 13.10
CA ALA A 66 7.99 -0.90 13.56
C ALA A 66 7.34 -2.30 13.59
N MET A 67 6.00 -2.36 13.67
CA MET A 67 5.25 -3.63 13.74
C MET A 67 4.59 -3.98 12.43
N ASP A 68 4.10 -2.98 11.68
CA ASP A 68 3.29 -3.14 10.47
C ASP A 68 4.07 -2.61 9.25
N GLU A 69 4.13 -3.35 8.16
CA GLU A 69 4.91 -2.96 6.96
C GLU A 69 4.32 -1.76 6.21
N HIS A 70 3.01 -1.52 6.28
CA HIS A 70 2.30 -0.68 5.33
C HIS A 70 1.71 0.58 5.94
N GLY A 71 1.88 1.68 5.20
CA GLY A 71 1.23 2.95 5.48
C GLY A 71 2.00 4.14 4.88
N GLU A 72 1.50 4.68 3.77
CA GLU A 72 2.10 5.88 3.16
C GLU A 72 2.19 7.07 4.11
N ILE A 73 1.31 7.13 5.12
CA ILE A 73 1.34 8.15 6.18
C ILE A 73 2.63 8.09 7.02
N ASN A 74 3.26 6.90 7.12
CA ASN A 74 4.49 6.73 7.87
C ASN A 74 5.62 7.61 7.33
N LEU A 75 5.71 7.78 6.00
CA LEU A 75 6.71 8.62 5.33
C LEU A 75 6.55 10.12 5.65
N LEU A 76 5.38 10.54 6.07
CA LEU A 76 5.09 11.92 6.45
C LEU A 76 5.36 12.16 7.94
N LEU A 77 5.16 11.16 8.78
CA LEU A 77 5.31 11.28 10.24
C LEU A 77 6.69 10.91 10.75
N PHE A 78 7.40 9.99 10.08
CA PHE A 78 8.65 9.40 10.56
C PHE A 78 9.77 9.48 9.53
N ASN A 79 10.98 9.17 9.96
CA ASN A 79 12.13 8.96 9.09
C ASN A 79 12.96 7.76 9.57
N GLY A 80 13.66 7.12 8.63
CA GLY A 80 14.71 6.14 8.90
C GLY A 80 16.10 6.76 8.95
N LEU A 81 17.11 5.95 9.26
CA LEU A 81 18.52 6.37 9.16
C LEU A 81 18.90 6.65 7.71
N THR A 82 18.42 5.82 6.80
CA THR A 82 18.50 5.98 5.35
C THR A 82 17.12 6.31 4.78
N ALA A 83 17.06 6.64 3.50
CA ALA A 83 15.83 6.89 2.76
C ALA A 83 16.05 6.52 1.29
N HIS A 84 14.99 6.44 0.49
CA HIS A 84 15.07 6.34 -0.97
C HIS A 84 14.87 7.70 -1.65
N ASP A 85 15.53 7.89 -2.77
CA ASP A 85 15.23 8.98 -3.68
C ASP A 85 14.17 8.54 -4.72
N ALA A 86 13.85 9.41 -5.68
CA ALA A 86 12.84 9.12 -6.71
C ALA A 86 13.26 8.04 -7.72
N ASP A 87 14.53 7.69 -7.75
CA ASP A 87 15.11 6.64 -8.60
C ASP A 87 15.40 5.35 -7.81
N ASP A 88 14.85 5.26 -6.58
CA ASP A 88 14.99 4.14 -5.64
C ASP A 88 16.43 3.90 -5.13
N ASN A 89 17.31 4.91 -5.20
CA ASN A 89 18.64 4.80 -4.62
C ASN A 89 18.61 5.11 -3.12
N ILE A 90 19.42 4.38 -2.36
CA ILE A 90 19.64 4.68 -0.94
C ILE A 90 20.37 6.01 -0.78
N VAL A 91 19.76 6.89 -0.01
CA VAL A 91 20.29 8.23 0.31
C VAL A 91 20.25 8.49 1.82
N PRO A 92 21.00 9.49 2.34
CA PRO A 92 20.96 9.90 3.73
C PRO A 92 19.55 10.31 4.20
N GLY A 93 19.11 9.69 5.31
CA GLY A 93 17.92 10.04 6.09
C GLY A 93 18.27 10.82 7.35
N LEU A 94 17.96 10.27 8.53
CA LEU A 94 18.39 10.79 9.84
C LEU A 94 19.92 10.69 10.02
N ALA A 95 20.54 9.65 9.44
CA ALA A 95 21.99 9.63 9.32
C ALA A 95 22.43 10.53 8.15
N GLU A 96 23.47 11.33 8.35
CA GLU A 96 24.08 12.11 7.28
C GLU A 96 25.05 11.29 6.43
N LYS A 97 25.62 10.24 7.02
CA LYS A 97 26.55 9.29 6.39
C LYS A 97 26.64 8.01 7.20
N TRP A 98 27.23 6.99 6.58
CA TRP A 98 27.57 5.71 7.21
C TRP A 98 28.87 5.17 6.66
N GLU A 99 29.47 4.24 7.40
CA GLU A 99 30.71 3.54 7.05
C GLU A 99 30.47 2.04 7.24
N TYR A 100 31.07 1.21 6.39
CA TYR A 100 31.03 -0.25 6.50
C TYR A 100 32.44 -0.82 6.63
N ASP A 101 32.69 -1.53 7.71
CA ASP A 101 33.90 -2.32 7.92
C ASP A 101 33.63 -3.77 7.55
N ALA A 102 34.18 -4.20 6.39
CA ALA A 102 34.02 -5.56 5.88
C ALA A 102 34.80 -6.63 6.69
N GLU A 103 35.80 -6.26 7.50
CA GLU A 103 36.53 -7.21 8.33
C GLU A 103 35.70 -7.65 9.54
N THR A 104 34.89 -6.73 10.07
CA THR A 104 34.05 -6.96 11.26
C THR A 104 32.57 -7.05 10.93
N CYS A 105 32.15 -6.92 9.66
CA CYS A 105 30.76 -6.83 9.21
C CYS A 105 29.99 -5.74 9.96
N THR A 106 30.61 -4.56 10.19
CA THR A 106 30.05 -3.52 11.04
C THR A 106 29.68 -2.28 10.23
N TYR A 107 28.42 -1.88 10.29
CA TYR A 107 27.95 -0.56 9.84
C TYR A 107 28.01 0.44 10.98
N THR A 108 28.52 1.66 10.72
CA THR A 108 28.52 2.77 11.66
C THR A 108 27.79 3.95 11.03
N PHE A 109 26.70 4.39 11.67
CA PHE A 109 25.88 5.51 11.20
C PHE A 109 26.16 6.76 12.04
N HIS A 110 26.30 7.90 11.36
CA HIS A 110 26.45 9.21 11.97
C HIS A 110 25.17 10.01 11.79
N ILE A 111 24.50 10.28 12.88
CA ILE A 111 23.24 11.01 12.95
C ILE A 111 23.48 12.50 12.74
N ARG A 112 22.59 13.16 12.01
CA ARG A 112 22.63 14.61 11.80
C ARG A 112 22.48 15.37 13.13
N ASP A 113 23.17 16.47 13.26
CA ASP A 113 22.98 17.36 14.39
C ASP A 113 21.62 18.06 14.33
N GLY A 114 21.04 18.31 15.51
CA GLY A 114 19.88 19.18 15.69
C GLY A 114 18.54 18.57 15.30
N ILE A 115 18.45 17.27 15.06
CA ILE A 115 17.16 16.59 14.85
C ILE A 115 16.37 16.57 16.15
N GLN A 116 15.09 16.92 16.04
CA GLN A 116 14.13 16.88 17.15
C GLN A 116 12.91 16.05 16.77
N TRP A 117 12.33 15.40 17.75
CA TRP A 117 11.00 14.83 17.67
C TRP A 117 9.93 15.93 17.54
N HIS A 118 8.73 15.58 17.10
CA HIS A 118 7.63 16.54 16.93
C HIS A 118 7.23 17.29 18.21
N ASP A 119 7.53 16.71 19.38
CA ASP A 119 7.31 17.32 20.71
C ASP A 119 8.49 18.19 21.19
N GLY A 120 9.56 18.23 20.41
CA GLY A 120 10.76 19.04 20.70
C GLY A 120 11.86 18.31 21.47
N GLU A 121 11.66 17.04 21.84
CA GLU A 121 12.72 16.25 22.47
C GLU A 121 13.82 15.95 21.44
N LYS A 122 15.08 15.83 21.92
CA LYS A 122 16.24 15.57 21.06
C LYS A 122 16.23 14.13 20.55
N PHE A 123 16.42 13.94 19.23
CA PHE A 123 16.67 12.64 18.64
C PHE A 123 18.10 12.19 18.92
N THR A 124 18.31 10.92 19.29
CA THR A 124 19.63 10.35 19.62
C THR A 124 19.80 8.93 19.08
N ALA A 125 21.05 8.43 19.13
CA ALA A 125 21.39 7.05 18.80
C ALA A 125 20.68 6.00 19.70
N ASP A 126 20.28 6.39 20.92
CA ASP A 126 19.48 5.52 21.79
C ASP A 126 18.10 5.21 21.24
N ASP A 127 17.47 6.16 20.52
CA ASP A 127 16.17 5.94 19.86
C ASP A 127 16.30 4.89 18.74
N VAL A 128 17.41 4.95 18.00
CA VAL A 128 17.71 3.97 16.94
C VAL A 128 17.86 2.57 17.53
N LYS A 129 18.72 2.44 18.56
CA LYS A 129 18.92 1.17 19.25
C LYS A 129 17.62 0.62 19.81
N PHE A 130 16.85 1.45 20.51
CA PHE A 130 15.56 1.09 21.07
C PHE A 130 14.61 0.53 20.02
N THR A 131 14.50 1.20 18.86
CA THR A 131 13.58 0.80 17.78
C THR A 131 13.93 -0.57 17.24
N ILE A 132 15.20 -0.79 16.89
CA ILE A 132 15.63 -2.06 16.31
C ILE A 132 15.53 -3.21 17.33
N GLU A 133 15.89 -2.98 18.59
CA GLU A 133 15.70 -3.96 19.67
C GLU A 133 14.20 -4.30 19.87
N ALA A 134 13.31 -3.31 19.77
CA ALA A 134 11.87 -3.54 19.87
C ALA A 134 11.31 -4.35 18.69
N ILE A 135 11.83 -4.15 17.47
CA ILE A 135 11.48 -4.96 16.29
C ILE A 135 11.96 -6.41 16.45
N MET A 136 13.18 -6.59 16.93
CA MET A 136 13.80 -7.91 17.12
C MET A 136 13.21 -8.69 18.30
N ASP A 137 12.48 -8.05 19.21
CA ASP A 137 11.88 -8.72 20.36
C ASP A 137 10.71 -9.61 19.93
N PRO A 138 10.81 -10.94 20.10
CA PRO A 138 9.74 -11.86 19.70
C PRO A 138 8.39 -11.61 20.41
N GLU A 139 8.40 -10.98 21.60
CA GLU A 139 7.19 -10.66 22.33
C GLU A 139 6.35 -9.58 21.61
N ASN A 140 6.99 -8.76 20.81
CA ASN A 140 6.33 -7.73 20.01
C ASN A 140 5.72 -8.26 18.70
N GLY A 141 6.22 -9.38 18.17
CA GLY A 141 5.68 -10.02 16.96
C GLY A 141 5.72 -9.11 15.72
N SER A 142 6.81 -8.37 15.53
CA SER A 142 6.99 -7.50 14.38
C SER A 142 7.12 -8.29 13.09
N GLU A 143 6.41 -7.88 12.03
CA GLU A 143 6.57 -8.42 10.68
C GLU A 143 7.94 -8.12 10.08
N ASN A 144 8.63 -7.08 10.61
CA ASN A 144 9.95 -6.65 10.17
C ASN A 144 11.11 -7.36 10.89
N ALA A 145 10.84 -8.19 11.91
CA ALA A 145 11.89 -8.86 12.67
C ALA A 145 12.87 -9.70 11.82
N PRO A 146 12.43 -10.42 10.76
CA PRO A 146 13.33 -11.16 9.89
C PRO A 146 14.43 -10.32 9.23
N ASN A 147 14.17 -9.04 8.97
CA ASN A 147 15.13 -8.14 8.33
C ASN A 147 16.37 -7.84 9.20
N TYR A 148 16.29 -8.15 10.48
CA TYR A 148 17.36 -7.86 11.47
C TYR A 148 17.93 -9.13 12.12
N GLU A 149 17.65 -10.33 11.60
CA GLU A 149 18.16 -11.60 12.14
C GLU A 149 19.68 -11.67 12.19
N ASP A 150 20.36 -11.00 11.25
CA ASP A 150 21.82 -10.92 11.18
C ASP A 150 22.44 -9.97 12.20
N VAL A 151 21.66 -9.15 12.89
CA VAL A 151 22.17 -8.17 13.85
C VAL A 151 22.58 -8.88 15.13
N GLU A 152 23.90 -8.98 15.39
CA GLU A 152 24.43 -9.56 16.62
C GLU A 152 24.61 -8.55 17.75
N GLU A 153 24.93 -7.27 17.41
CA GLU A 153 25.21 -6.25 18.41
C GLU A 153 24.86 -4.85 17.90
N ILE A 154 24.18 -4.07 18.73
CA ILE A 154 23.90 -2.66 18.51
C ILE A 154 24.60 -1.85 19.59
N THR A 155 25.60 -1.07 19.20
CA THR A 155 26.39 -0.25 20.13
C THR A 155 26.13 1.23 19.90
N VAL A 156 25.63 1.92 20.91
CA VAL A 156 25.59 3.39 20.96
C VAL A 156 26.96 3.88 21.38
N ILE A 157 27.67 4.52 20.47
CA ILE A 157 29.03 5.05 20.70
C ILE A 157 28.95 6.40 21.44
N ASP A 158 28.06 7.26 20.97
CA ASP A 158 27.68 8.53 21.58
C ASP A 158 26.25 8.92 21.10
N ASP A 159 25.73 10.08 21.53
CA ASP A 159 24.36 10.54 21.18
C ASP A 159 24.11 10.61 19.68
N SER A 160 25.14 10.72 18.85
CA SER A 160 25.06 10.91 17.40
C SER A 160 25.65 9.76 16.59
N THR A 161 26.12 8.69 17.24
CA THR A 161 26.81 7.60 16.54
C THR A 161 26.35 6.26 17.07
N VAL A 162 25.85 5.42 16.16
CA VAL A 162 25.41 4.04 16.43
C VAL A 162 26.08 3.07 15.47
N SER A 163 26.49 1.90 15.95
CA SER A 163 27.02 0.83 15.10
C SER A 163 26.24 -0.46 15.26
N PHE A 164 26.18 -1.19 14.14
CA PHE A 164 25.52 -2.49 14.00
C PHE A 164 26.55 -3.50 13.52
N ARG A 165 26.85 -4.50 14.33
CA ARG A 165 27.69 -5.63 13.91
C ARG A 165 26.78 -6.77 13.48
N LEU A 166 26.98 -7.23 12.25
CA LEU A 166 26.22 -8.32 11.65
C LEU A 166 26.99 -9.64 11.75
N SER A 167 26.28 -10.75 11.79
CA SER A 167 26.84 -12.10 11.78
C SER A 167 27.54 -12.45 10.47
N GLU A 168 27.03 -11.89 9.37
CA GLU A 168 27.57 -12.03 8.01
C GLU A 168 27.30 -10.77 7.17
N PRO A 169 28.00 -10.59 6.03
CA PRO A 169 27.74 -9.47 5.15
C PRO A 169 26.33 -9.48 4.60
N ASN A 170 25.55 -8.43 4.88
CA ASN A 170 24.20 -8.25 4.35
C ASN A 170 24.14 -6.98 3.49
N VAL A 171 23.98 -7.14 2.17
CA VAL A 171 23.92 -6.01 1.22
C VAL A 171 22.62 -5.24 1.31
N ALA A 172 21.55 -5.85 1.80
CA ALA A 172 20.24 -5.24 1.97
C ALA A 172 20.14 -4.42 3.28
N PHE A 173 21.12 -4.48 4.16
CA PHE A 173 21.03 -3.85 5.47
C PHE A 173 20.74 -2.35 5.43
N LEU A 174 21.27 -1.63 4.42
CA LEU A 174 20.98 -0.20 4.24
C LEU A 174 19.53 0.05 3.83
N GLU A 175 18.89 -0.89 3.12
CA GLU A 175 17.46 -0.86 2.78
C GLU A 175 16.61 -0.97 4.06
N TYR A 176 16.99 -1.88 4.96
CA TYR A 176 16.29 -2.07 6.24
C TYR A 176 16.42 -0.86 7.17
N MET A 177 17.46 -0.04 7.00
CA MET A 177 17.64 1.21 7.77
C MET A 177 16.74 2.35 7.29
N THR A 178 15.93 2.18 6.26
CA THR A 178 14.82 3.08 5.91
C THR A 178 13.66 2.98 6.89
N MET A 179 13.65 1.94 7.74
CA MET A 179 12.70 1.74 8.82
C MET A 179 12.57 2.99 9.68
N ALA A 180 11.33 3.39 9.93
CA ALA A 180 11.00 4.52 10.76
C ALA A 180 11.47 4.33 12.20
N ILE A 181 12.21 5.30 12.73
CA ILE A 181 12.68 5.26 14.11
C ILE A 181 11.58 5.77 15.04
N LEU A 182 11.43 5.11 16.20
CA LEU A 182 10.44 5.39 17.23
C LEU A 182 11.05 6.09 18.46
N PRO A 183 10.28 6.98 19.14
CA PRO A 183 10.77 7.74 20.28
C PRO A 183 10.88 6.89 21.53
N LYS A 184 12.10 6.57 21.94
CA LYS A 184 12.39 5.82 23.17
C LYS A 184 11.76 6.47 24.40
N HIS A 185 11.85 7.80 24.52
CA HIS A 185 11.35 8.55 25.68
C HIS A 185 9.83 8.41 25.91
N LEU A 186 9.06 7.99 24.89
CA LEU A 186 7.61 7.77 25.00
C LEU A 186 7.23 6.29 25.04
N LEU A 187 8.09 5.40 24.55
CA LEU A 187 7.76 4.00 24.35
C LEU A 187 8.56 3.02 25.21
N GLU A 188 9.59 3.46 25.91
CA GLU A 188 10.37 2.57 26.78
C GLU A 188 9.50 2.00 27.91
N GLY A 189 9.32 0.67 27.88
CA GLY A 189 8.48 -0.05 28.84
C GLY A 189 6.99 -0.13 28.46
N GLU A 190 6.59 0.46 27.33
CA GLU A 190 5.24 0.33 26.79
C GLU A 190 5.07 -0.98 25.99
N ASN A 191 3.84 -1.47 25.92
CA ASN A 191 3.51 -2.57 25.03
C ASN A 191 3.37 -2.06 23.58
N MET A 192 4.23 -2.54 22.70
CA MET A 192 4.27 -2.10 21.29
C MET A 192 3.01 -2.47 20.49
N GLN A 193 2.20 -3.42 20.94
CA GLN A 193 0.95 -3.80 20.29
C GLN A 193 -0.26 -3.00 20.77
N GLU A 194 -0.22 -2.47 22.00
CA GLU A 194 -1.39 -1.91 22.69
C GLU A 194 -1.23 -0.43 23.08
N SER A 195 -0.03 0.16 22.93
CA SER A 195 0.23 1.53 23.37
C SER A 195 -0.64 2.55 22.62
N ASP A 196 -1.25 3.45 23.36
CA ASP A 196 -2.02 4.59 22.86
C ASP A 196 -1.16 5.55 21.99
N PHE A 197 0.17 5.47 22.11
CA PHE A 197 1.10 6.22 21.28
C PHE A 197 0.78 6.08 19.79
N PHE A 198 0.43 4.88 19.34
CA PHE A 198 0.17 4.59 17.93
C PHE A 198 -1.15 5.16 17.38
N ARG A 199 -1.94 5.79 18.27
CA ARG A 199 -3.09 6.65 17.90
C ARG A 199 -2.73 8.14 17.94
N HIS A 200 -1.62 8.49 18.57
CA HIS A 200 -1.10 9.87 18.71
C HIS A 200 0.41 9.91 18.42
N PRO A 201 0.85 9.43 17.25
CA PRO A 201 2.26 9.22 16.98
C PRO A 201 3.04 10.54 16.96
N ILE A 202 4.21 10.51 17.58
CA ILE A 202 5.22 11.54 17.58
C ILE A 202 6.40 11.02 16.75
N GLY A 203 6.74 11.68 15.66
CA GLY A 203 7.82 11.29 14.76
C GLY A 203 8.85 12.40 14.56
N THR A 204 9.71 12.21 13.56
CA THR A 204 10.72 13.19 13.12
C THR A 204 10.41 13.72 11.72
N GLY A 205 9.27 13.34 11.15
CA GLY A 205 8.89 13.58 9.77
C GLY A 205 8.55 15.02 9.41
N PRO A 206 8.30 15.26 8.10
CA PRO A 206 7.94 16.58 7.60
C PRO A 206 6.58 17.09 8.08
N TYR A 207 5.71 16.21 8.57
CA TYR A 207 4.40 16.56 9.11
C TYR A 207 4.20 15.97 10.49
N LYS A 208 3.37 16.65 11.30
CA LYS A 208 2.95 16.26 12.65
C LYS A 208 1.48 15.89 12.64
N LEU A 209 1.07 14.91 13.45
CA LEU A 209 -0.34 14.61 13.66
C LEU A 209 -1.01 15.78 14.41
N ASP A 210 -2.07 16.33 13.84
CA ASP A 210 -2.94 17.33 14.48
C ASP A 210 -4.17 16.68 15.10
N SER A 211 -4.90 15.86 14.30
CA SER A 211 -6.08 15.16 14.79
C SER A 211 -6.34 13.87 14.02
N TRP A 212 -7.02 12.93 14.67
CA TRP A 212 -7.47 11.67 14.09
C TRP A 212 -8.90 11.37 14.47
N ASP A 213 -9.82 11.63 13.54
CA ASP A 213 -11.24 11.30 13.64
C ASP A 213 -11.49 9.94 12.99
N ALA A 214 -11.59 8.88 13.79
CA ALA A 214 -11.69 7.50 13.32
C ALA A 214 -12.84 7.31 12.32
N GLY A 215 -12.54 6.69 11.18
CA GLY A 215 -13.48 6.45 10.09
C GLY A 215 -13.86 7.70 9.29
N GLN A 216 -13.24 8.86 9.56
CA GLN A 216 -13.52 10.13 8.85
C GLN A 216 -12.25 10.73 8.23
N ALA A 217 -11.29 11.12 9.06
CA ALA A 217 -10.08 11.77 8.57
C ALA A 217 -8.92 11.71 9.58
N ILE A 218 -7.70 11.78 9.03
CA ILE A 218 -6.48 12.06 9.80
C ILE A 218 -5.92 13.38 9.26
N THR A 219 -5.71 14.33 10.13
CA THR A 219 -5.20 15.66 9.78
C THR A 219 -3.74 15.79 10.22
N LEU A 220 -2.89 16.15 9.30
CA LEU A 220 -1.48 16.44 9.53
C LEU A 220 -1.21 17.93 9.28
N VAL A 221 -0.34 18.51 10.08
CA VAL A 221 0.18 19.89 9.90
C VAL A 221 1.68 19.86 9.67
N LYS A 222 2.19 20.80 8.89
CA LYS A 222 3.62 20.85 8.58
C LYS A 222 4.49 20.94 9.84
N ASN A 223 5.63 20.30 9.80
CA ASN A 223 6.71 20.47 10.77
C ASN A 223 7.61 21.63 10.30
N GLU A 224 7.51 22.79 10.92
CA GLU A 224 8.31 23.96 10.52
C GLU A 224 9.80 23.78 10.79
N ASP A 225 10.15 22.91 11.75
CA ASP A 225 11.51 22.60 12.18
C ASP A 225 12.07 21.33 11.49
N TYR A 226 11.45 20.88 10.39
CA TYR A 226 11.91 19.68 9.69
C TYR A 226 13.33 19.84 9.15
N PHE A 227 14.22 18.90 9.47
CA PHE A 227 15.64 18.98 9.18
C PHE A 227 16.01 19.03 7.69
N LYS A 228 15.12 18.62 6.78
CA LYS A 228 15.27 18.77 5.32
C LYS A 228 14.61 20.03 4.76
N GLY A 229 14.10 20.91 5.62
CA GLY A 229 13.41 22.16 5.27
C GLY A 229 11.89 22.09 5.44
N THR A 230 11.27 23.23 5.69
CA THR A 230 9.84 23.36 5.94
C THR A 230 9.03 22.93 4.71
N PRO A 231 8.02 22.04 4.85
CA PRO A 231 7.12 21.66 3.77
C PRO A 231 6.35 22.84 3.19
N ASN A 232 6.06 22.81 1.88
CA ASN A 232 5.30 23.86 1.19
C ASN A 232 3.78 23.79 1.44
N ILE A 233 3.24 22.61 1.77
CA ILE A 233 1.83 22.41 2.08
C ILE A 233 1.67 22.52 3.58
N ASP A 234 0.77 23.41 4.04
CA ASP A 234 0.60 23.66 5.47
C ASP A 234 -0.15 22.53 6.18
N LYS A 235 -1.12 21.91 5.47
CA LYS A 235 -1.99 20.88 6.02
C LYS A 235 -2.26 19.77 5.00
N ILE A 236 -2.23 18.51 5.45
CA ILE A 236 -2.68 17.35 4.68
C ILE A 236 -3.81 16.67 5.44
N ILE A 237 -4.92 16.42 4.75
CA ILE A 237 -6.07 15.70 5.28
C ILE A 237 -6.17 14.37 4.57
N PHE A 238 -5.89 13.27 5.27
CA PHE A 238 -6.20 11.91 4.83
C PHE A 238 -7.68 11.66 5.06
N LYS A 239 -8.50 11.91 4.05
CA LYS A 239 -9.94 11.67 4.11
C LYS A 239 -10.21 10.19 3.89
N ILE A 240 -10.95 9.55 4.81
CA ILE A 240 -11.21 8.11 4.74
C ILE A 240 -12.28 7.83 3.69
N VAL A 241 -11.88 7.25 2.58
CA VAL A 241 -12.74 6.89 1.44
C VAL A 241 -12.30 5.50 0.93
N PRO A 242 -12.77 4.41 1.55
CA PRO A 242 -12.27 3.07 1.26
C PRO A 242 -12.74 2.51 -0.10
N ASP A 243 -13.79 3.07 -0.68
CA ASP A 243 -14.35 2.63 -1.97
C ASP A 243 -13.77 3.44 -3.13
N ASP A 244 -13.18 2.77 -4.12
CA ASP A 244 -12.51 3.42 -5.25
C ASP A 244 -13.46 4.23 -6.13
N ASN A 245 -14.70 3.76 -6.35
CA ASN A 245 -15.69 4.55 -7.10
C ASN A 245 -16.08 5.81 -6.33
N ALA A 246 -16.16 5.74 -4.98
CA ALA A 246 -16.41 6.91 -4.15
C ALA A 246 -15.24 7.90 -4.22
N LYS A 247 -13.98 7.43 -4.27
CA LYS A 247 -12.81 8.29 -4.50
C LYS A 247 -12.93 9.04 -5.83
N ALA A 248 -13.25 8.33 -6.92
CA ALA A 248 -13.41 8.94 -8.24
C ALA A 248 -14.54 10.01 -8.25
N ILE A 249 -15.68 9.73 -7.60
CA ILE A 249 -16.79 10.69 -7.47
C ILE A 249 -16.36 11.92 -6.67
N GLN A 250 -15.63 11.74 -5.56
CA GLN A 250 -15.18 12.86 -4.73
C GLN A 250 -14.06 13.67 -5.40
N MET A 251 -13.19 13.04 -6.21
CA MET A 251 -12.29 13.77 -7.10
C MET A 251 -13.07 14.66 -8.08
N GLN A 252 -14.10 14.11 -8.73
CA GLN A 252 -14.91 14.84 -9.69
C GLN A 252 -15.70 15.99 -9.06
N SER A 253 -16.14 15.85 -7.80
CA SER A 253 -16.83 16.93 -7.07
C SER A 253 -15.90 18.00 -6.47
N GLY A 254 -14.56 17.77 -6.51
CA GLY A 254 -13.57 18.64 -5.90
C GLY A 254 -13.50 18.51 -4.37
N GLU A 255 -13.96 17.37 -3.83
CA GLU A 255 -13.82 17.06 -2.41
C GLU A 255 -12.46 16.42 -2.06
N LEU A 256 -11.75 15.93 -3.07
CA LEU A 256 -10.37 15.42 -2.98
C LEU A 256 -9.49 16.19 -3.96
N ASP A 257 -8.27 16.45 -3.55
CA ASP A 257 -7.22 17.05 -4.39
C ASP A 257 -6.30 15.99 -4.98
N LEU A 258 -6.16 14.85 -4.31
CA LEU A 258 -5.31 13.71 -4.70
C LEU A 258 -5.99 12.40 -4.34
N ALA A 259 -5.94 11.42 -5.21
CA ALA A 259 -6.37 10.05 -4.93
C ALA A 259 -5.64 9.03 -5.79
N LEU A 260 -5.37 7.85 -5.24
CA LEU A 260 -5.03 6.67 -6.01
C LEU A 260 -6.33 6.10 -6.58
N LEU A 261 -6.40 5.97 -7.90
CA LEU A 261 -7.58 5.48 -8.62
C LEU A 261 -7.26 4.20 -9.39
N THR A 262 -8.29 3.38 -9.61
CA THR A 262 -8.17 2.26 -10.55
C THR A 262 -7.89 2.77 -11.96
N PRO A 263 -7.25 1.99 -12.85
CA PRO A 263 -7.03 2.39 -14.25
C PRO A 263 -8.31 2.80 -14.96
N LYS A 264 -9.43 2.14 -14.67
CA LYS A 264 -10.75 2.44 -15.23
C LYS A 264 -11.24 3.83 -14.80
N ASP A 265 -11.12 4.14 -13.53
CA ASP A 265 -11.59 5.42 -12.99
C ASP A 265 -10.64 6.57 -13.38
N ALA A 266 -9.32 6.35 -13.32
CA ALA A 266 -8.33 7.32 -13.75
C ALA A 266 -8.49 7.74 -15.21
N LYS A 267 -8.86 6.80 -16.10
CA LYS A 267 -9.12 7.08 -17.50
C LYS A 267 -10.23 8.14 -17.72
N THR A 268 -11.16 8.27 -16.79
CA THR A 268 -12.23 9.28 -16.90
C THR A 268 -11.70 10.69 -16.68
N PHE A 269 -10.54 10.87 -16.08
CA PHE A 269 -9.90 12.16 -15.79
C PHE A 269 -8.78 12.52 -16.78
N ALA A 270 -8.22 11.53 -17.52
CA ALA A 270 -7.02 11.69 -18.33
C ALA A 270 -7.10 12.82 -19.36
N ASP A 271 -8.31 13.06 -19.92
CA ASP A 271 -8.54 14.08 -20.94
C ASP A 271 -9.38 15.27 -20.41
N GLN A 272 -9.56 15.40 -19.09
CA GLN A 272 -10.34 16.47 -18.50
C GLN A 272 -9.44 17.64 -18.06
N ASP A 273 -9.85 18.87 -18.41
CA ASP A 273 -9.18 20.07 -17.90
C ASP A 273 -9.26 20.15 -16.37
N GLY A 274 -8.16 20.52 -15.74
CA GLY A 274 -8.06 20.71 -14.29
C GLY A 274 -7.59 19.47 -13.54
N TYR A 275 -7.37 18.33 -14.21
CA TYR A 275 -6.78 17.12 -13.63
C TYR A 275 -5.45 16.78 -14.27
N THR A 276 -4.56 16.19 -13.47
CA THR A 276 -3.32 15.59 -13.95
C THR A 276 -3.27 14.14 -13.46
N CYS A 277 -3.16 13.20 -14.40
CA CYS A 277 -2.97 11.79 -14.08
C CYS A 277 -1.48 11.47 -14.14
N TYR A 278 -0.99 10.79 -13.10
CA TYR A 278 0.36 10.29 -13.01
C TYR A 278 0.35 8.76 -13.04
N ASP A 279 1.01 8.18 -14.02
CA ASP A 279 1.22 6.74 -14.07
C ASP A 279 2.36 6.36 -13.12
N MET A 280 2.00 5.80 -11.97
CA MET A 280 2.98 5.30 -11.01
C MET A 280 3.44 3.90 -11.43
N LYS A 281 4.67 3.80 -11.91
CA LYS A 281 5.29 2.50 -12.20
C LYS A 281 5.77 1.89 -10.91
N THR A 282 5.09 0.85 -10.48
CA THR A 282 5.43 0.10 -9.27
C THR A 282 6.29 -1.13 -9.59
N SER A 283 6.96 -1.69 -8.60
CA SER A 283 7.56 -3.02 -8.65
C SER A 283 6.55 -4.13 -8.44
N ASP A 284 5.27 -3.78 -8.34
CA ASP A 284 4.21 -4.69 -7.99
C ASP A 284 4.02 -5.78 -9.05
N TYR A 285 4.05 -7.03 -8.62
CA TYR A 285 3.98 -8.24 -9.43
C TYR A 285 2.68 -8.98 -9.16
N ARG A 286 2.07 -9.51 -10.20
CA ARG A 286 0.91 -10.39 -10.11
C ARG A 286 1.24 -11.73 -10.77
N GLY A 287 1.07 -12.82 -10.04
CA GLY A 287 1.36 -14.16 -10.54
C GLY A 287 0.47 -15.24 -9.95
N ILE A 288 0.36 -16.35 -10.67
CA ILE A 288 -0.28 -17.56 -10.16
C ILE A 288 0.77 -18.37 -9.42
N LEU A 289 0.68 -18.40 -8.08
CA LEU A 289 1.52 -19.22 -7.22
C LEU A 289 0.90 -20.61 -7.08
N TYR A 290 1.63 -21.65 -7.44
CA TYR A 290 1.21 -23.05 -7.29
C TYR A 290 1.66 -23.60 -5.94
N ASN A 291 0.74 -24.23 -5.20
CA ASN A 291 1.07 -24.89 -3.94
C ASN A 291 1.64 -26.29 -4.20
N PHE A 292 2.94 -26.41 -4.28
CA PHE A 292 3.60 -27.69 -4.51
C PHE A 292 3.50 -28.70 -3.33
N ASN A 293 2.98 -28.28 -2.18
CA ASN A 293 2.60 -29.18 -1.10
C ASN A 293 1.24 -29.85 -1.35
N ASN A 294 0.46 -29.38 -2.33
CA ASN A 294 -0.79 -30.02 -2.73
C ASN A 294 -0.50 -31.23 -3.63
N ASP A 295 -1.08 -32.39 -3.30
CA ASP A 295 -0.87 -33.67 -4.01
C ASP A 295 -1.14 -33.59 -5.51
N TYR A 296 -2.06 -32.72 -5.94
CA TYR A 296 -2.36 -32.50 -7.35
C TYR A 296 -1.10 -32.10 -8.14
N TRP A 297 -0.31 -31.16 -7.62
CA TRP A 297 0.89 -30.68 -8.32
C TRP A 297 2.04 -31.68 -8.26
N THR A 298 2.10 -32.54 -7.27
CA THR A 298 3.05 -33.67 -7.24
C THR A 298 2.89 -34.56 -8.47
N ALA A 299 1.64 -34.80 -8.91
CA ALA A 299 1.32 -35.61 -10.08
C ALA A 299 1.30 -34.81 -11.40
N ASN A 300 1.12 -33.48 -11.37
CA ASN A 300 0.78 -32.69 -12.56
C ASN A 300 1.68 -31.46 -12.78
N LYS A 301 2.82 -31.29 -12.08
CA LYS A 301 3.70 -30.14 -12.28
C LYS A 301 4.27 -29.99 -13.69
N ASP A 302 4.33 -31.10 -14.45
CA ASP A 302 4.80 -31.15 -15.84
C ASP A 302 3.86 -30.45 -16.84
N ILE A 303 2.61 -30.12 -16.44
CA ILE A 303 1.68 -29.31 -17.26
C ILE A 303 1.89 -27.80 -17.09
N ILE A 304 2.69 -27.32 -16.12
CA ILE A 304 2.89 -25.89 -15.85
C ILE A 304 3.40 -25.14 -17.10
N PRO A 305 4.35 -25.66 -17.90
CA PRO A 305 4.72 -25.00 -19.14
C PRO A 305 3.53 -24.84 -20.12
N ALA A 306 2.65 -25.82 -20.20
CA ALA A 306 1.44 -25.71 -21.04
C ALA A 306 0.51 -24.59 -20.51
N ILE A 307 0.31 -24.47 -19.20
CA ILE A 307 -0.45 -23.40 -18.58
C ILE A 307 0.16 -22.04 -18.94
N ASN A 308 1.47 -21.90 -18.88
CA ASN A 308 2.15 -20.65 -19.19
C ASN A 308 1.99 -20.21 -20.65
N TYR A 309 2.05 -21.14 -21.61
CA TYR A 309 1.79 -20.84 -23.04
C TYR A 309 0.32 -20.57 -23.36
N ALA A 310 -0.61 -21.04 -22.52
CA ALA A 310 -2.05 -20.83 -22.71
C ALA A 310 -2.55 -19.46 -22.25
N ILE A 311 -1.74 -18.70 -21.49
CA ILE A 311 -2.16 -17.41 -20.92
C ILE A 311 -1.60 -16.26 -21.76
N ASP A 312 -2.51 -15.55 -22.45
CA ASP A 312 -2.20 -14.27 -23.12
C ASP A 312 -2.16 -13.14 -22.09
N ARG A 313 -0.97 -12.90 -21.56
CA ARG A 313 -0.74 -11.86 -20.53
C ARG A 313 -1.04 -10.47 -21.04
N GLN A 314 -0.70 -10.19 -22.32
CA GLN A 314 -0.94 -8.88 -22.90
C GLN A 314 -2.45 -8.61 -23.07
N ALA A 315 -3.21 -9.60 -23.52
CA ALA A 315 -4.66 -9.46 -23.62
C ALA A 315 -5.32 -9.22 -22.23
N ILE A 316 -4.80 -9.85 -21.17
CA ILE A 316 -5.27 -9.58 -19.79
C ILE A 316 -4.93 -8.14 -19.37
N ILE A 317 -3.69 -7.67 -19.62
CA ILE A 317 -3.28 -6.29 -19.33
C ILE A 317 -4.19 -5.31 -20.05
N ASP A 318 -4.44 -5.53 -21.34
CA ASP A 318 -5.28 -4.63 -22.15
C ASP A 318 -6.74 -4.62 -21.68
N ALA A 319 -7.29 -5.78 -21.32
CA ALA A 319 -8.69 -5.90 -20.94
C ALA A 319 -8.97 -5.48 -19.49
N VAL A 320 -8.11 -5.88 -18.53
CA VAL A 320 -8.32 -5.67 -17.10
C VAL A 320 -7.69 -4.36 -16.64
N LEU A 321 -6.45 -4.11 -17.06
CA LEU A 321 -5.66 -2.95 -16.63
C LEU A 321 -5.71 -1.80 -17.64
N LEU A 322 -6.49 -1.93 -18.74
CA LEU A 322 -6.61 -0.91 -19.78
C LEU A 322 -5.26 -0.49 -20.39
N GLY A 323 -4.31 -1.43 -20.46
CA GLY A 323 -2.95 -1.19 -20.94
C GLY A 323 -1.98 -0.64 -19.87
N GLN A 324 -2.43 -0.44 -18.62
CA GLN A 324 -1.62 0.08 -17.51
C GLN A 324 -0.89 -1.08 -16.81
N GLY A 325 0.12 -1.63 -17.47
CA GLY A 325 0.92 -2.72 -16.95
C GLY A 325 1.92 -3.24 -17.96
N MET A 326 2.73 -4.19 -17.55
CA MET A 326 3.69 -4.88 -18.40
C MET A 326 3.64 -6.38 -18.13
N THR A 327 3.92 -7.18 -19.16
CA THR A 327 4.07 -8.63 -18.98
C THR A 327 5.29 -8.91 -18.11
N ALA A 328 5.13 -9.80 -17.13
CA ALA A 328 6.19 -10.25 -16.25
C ALA A 328 6.56 -11.70 -16.55
N TYR A 329 7.85 -11.99 -16.56
CA TYR A 329 8.39 -13.33 -16.77
C TYR A 329 9.18 -13.84 -15.56
N GLY A 330 9.25 -13.05 -14.51
CA GLY A 330 9.88 -13.37 -13.23
C GLY A 330 9.29 -12.53 -12.11
N PRO A 331 9.53 -12.87 -10.85
CA PRO A 331 8.94 -12.20 -9.70
C PRO A 331 9.57 -10.83 -9.39
N LEU A 332 10.82 -10.62 -9.77
CA LEU A 332 11.54 -9.38 -9.50
C LEU A 332 11.33 -8.40 -10.66
N GLN A 333 10.51 -7.39 -10.43
CA GLN A 333 10.19 -6.37 -11.41
C GLN A 333 10.80 -5.04 -11.00
N ARG A 334 11.42 -4.30 -11.98
CA ARG A 334 12.07 -3.00 -11.73
C ARG A 334 13.14 -3.05 -10.62
N ASN A 335 13.74 -4.20 -10.43
CA ASN A 335 14.79 -4.45 -9.45
C ASN A 335 16.10 -4.73 -10.19
N ILE A 336 17.23 -4.28 -9.63
CA ILE A 336 18.56 -4.47 -10.23
C ILE A 336 18.96 -5.94 -10.35
N TYR A 337 18.32 -6.84 -9.59
CA TYR A 337 18.51 -8.28 -9.63
C TYR A 337 17.56 -8.99 -10.59
N ASN A 338 16.69 -8.27 -11.32
CA ASN A 338 15.82 -8.89 -12.31
C ASN A 338 16.67 -9.58 -13.40
N ASN A 339 16.36 -10.83 -13.66
CA ASN A 339 17.02 -11.59 -14.72
C ASN A 339 16.17 -11.55 -16.00
N GLU A 340 16.60 -10.73 -16.96
CA GLU A 340 15.94 -10.62 -18.27
C GLU A 340 16.19 -11.85 -19.17
N ASN A 341 17.13 -12.75 -18.82
CA ASN A 341 17.46 -13.93 -19.59
C ASN A 341 16.70 -15.19 -19.10
N VAL A 342 15.47 -15.02 -18.64
CA VAL A 342 14.57 -16.13 -18.32
C VAL A 342 13.84 -16.62 -19.56
N GLU A 343 13.29 -17.86 -19.52
CA GLU A 343 12.46 -18.35 -20.60
C GLU A 343 11.15 -17.54 -20.67
N HIS A 344 10.85 -17.00 -21.84
CA HIS A 344 9.60 -16.29 -22.10
C HIS A 344 8.58 -17.29 -22.63
N TYR A 345 7.50 -17.45 -21.87
CA TYR A 345 6.34 -18.23 -22.30
C TYR A 345 5.35 -17.31 -23.00
N ASP A 346 5.69 -16.91 -24.25
CA ASP A 346 4.80 -16.10 -25.08
C ASP A 346 3.55 -16.91 -25.41
N TYR A 347 2.39 -16.23 -25.53
CA TYR A 347 1.12 -16.87 -25.78
C TYR A 347 1.14 -17.73 -27.06
N ASP A 348 1.00 -19.03 -26.89
CA ASP A 348 0.95 -20.04 -27.95
C ASP A 348 0.02 -21.20 -27.52
N PRO A 349 -1.29 -21.08 -27.78
CA PRO A 349 -2.25 -22.09 -27.36
C PRO A 349 -2.05 -23.45 -28.06
N GLU A 350 -1.47 -23.47 -29.25
CA GLU A 350 -1.20 -24.74 -29.95
C GLU A 350 -0.02 -25.44 -29.30
N LYS A 351 1.03 -24.73 -28.94
CA LYS A 351 2.15 -25.27 -28.17
C LYS A 351 1.70 -25.76 -26.79
N SER A 352 0.77 -25.07 -26.13
CA SER A 352 0.14 -25.54 -24.90
C SER A 352 -0.47 -26.92 -25.08
N LYS A 353 -1.27 -27.13 -26.13
CA LYS A 353 -1.90 -28.42 -26.43
C LYS A 353 -0.87 -29.51 -26.76
N GLU A 354 0.14 -29.18 -27.56
CA GLU A 354 1.24 -30.11 -27.87
C GLU A 354 1.95 -30.59 -26.59
N ILE A 355 2.20 -29.70 -25.64
CA ILE A 355 2.81 -30.06 -24.35
C ILE A 355 1.87 -30.96 -23.55
N MET A 356 0.57 -30.64 -23.46
CA MET A 356 -0.43 -31.45 -22.76
C MET A 356 -0.44 -32.89 -23.32
N GLU A 357 -0.45 -33.03 -24.63
CA GLU A 357 -0.41 -34.36 -25.28
C GLU A 357 0.93 -35.10 -25.03
N SER A 358 2.06 -34.35 -25.06
CA SER A 358 3.40 -34.91 -24.87
C SER A 358 3.61 -35.48 -23.45
N VAL A 359 2.92 -34.91 -22.46
CA VAL A 359 2.96 -35.40 -21.06
C VAL A 359 1.87 -36.43 -20.75
N GLY A 360 1.22 -36.98 -21.79
CA GLY A 360 0.27 -38.09 -21.68
C GLY A 360 -1.17 -37.69 -21.39
N CYS A 361 -1.52 -36.44 -21.53
CA CYS A 361 -2.92 -35.98 -21.43
C CYS A 361 -3.66 -36.28 -22.76
N THR A 362 -4.93 -36.61 -22.67
CA THR A 362 -5.80 -36.86 -23.83
C THR A 362 -7.05 -36.00 -23.77
N MET A 363 -7.45 -35.44 -24.91
CA MET A 363 -8.67 -34.63 -25.02
C MET A 363 -9.91 -35.49 -24.88
N GLY A 364 -10.80 -35.18 -23.97
CA GLY A 364 -12.11 -35.80 -23.80
C GLY A 364 -13.17 -35.25 -24.74
N GLU A 365 -14.31 -35.94 -24.81
CA GLU A 365 -15.47 -35.50 -25.64
C GLU A 365 -16.11 -34.18 -25.15
N ASP A 366 -15.88 -33.85 -23.88
CA ASP A 366 -16.32 -32.59 -23.24
C ASP A 366 -15.39 -31.41 -23.52
N GLY A 367 -14.29 -31.64 -24.25
CA GLY A 367 -13.31 -30.59 -24.62
C GLY A 367 -12.29 -30.28 -23.56
N PHE A 368 -12.16 -31.11 -22.53
CA PHE A 368 -11.11 -30.98 -21.52
C PHE A 368 -10.09 -32.11 -21.58
N TYR A 369 -8.88 -31.85 -21.11
CA TYR A 369 -7.84 -32.85 -21.01
C TYR A 369 -8.04 -33.78 -19.81
N TYR A 370 -7.65 -35.05 -19.99
CA TYR A 370 -7.67 -36.08 -18.97
C TYR A 370 -6.32 -36.81 -18.94
N ARG A 371 -5.89 -37.23 -17.75
CA ARG A 371 -4.73 -38.12 -17.54
C ARG A 371 -5.14 -39.20 -16.55
N ASP A 372 -4.88 -40.47 -16.85
CA ASP A 372 -5.25 -41.64 -16.03
C ASP A 372 -6.75 -41.67 -15.64
N GLY A 373 -7.62 -41.11 -16.46
CA GLY A 373 -9.07 -41.05 -16.24
C GLY A 373 -9.54 -39.85 -15.41
N GLU A 374 -8.63 -39.08 -14.88
CA GLU A 374 -8.92 -37.85 -14.11
C GLU A 374 -8.83 -36.62 -15.01
N LYS A 375 -9.79 -35.69 -14.83
CA LYS A 375 -9.83 -34.43 -15.57
C LYS A 375 -8.69 -33.51 -15.09
N ILE A 376 -7.95 -32.95 -16.04
CA ILE A 376 -6.92 -31.94 -15.74
C ILE A 376 -7.60 -30.60 -15.46
N GLY A 377 -7.43 -30.13 -14.24
CA GLY A 377 -8.00 -28.85 -13.79
C GLY A 377 -7.56 -28.49 -12.40
N PHE A 378 -7.66 -27.21 -12.08
CA PHE A 378 -7.30 -26.70 -10.76
C PHE A 378 -8.11 -25.44 -10.42
N VAL A 379 -8.01 -25.02 -9.17
CA VAL A 379 -8.67 -23.81 -8.65
C VAL A 379 -7.63 -22.76 -8.33
N ILE A 380 -7.87 -21.54 -8.79
CA ILE A 380 -7.12 -20.34 -8.38
C ILE A 380 -7.92 -19.65 -7.28
N SER A 381 -7.40 -19.58 -6.08
CA SER A 381 -7.96 -18.81 -4.99
C SER A 381 -7.51 -17.34 -5.10
N VAL A 382 -8.40 -16.41 -4.76
CA VAL A 382 -8.12 -14.95 -4.76
C VAL A 382 -8.59 -14.38 -3.43
N GLY A 383 -7.82 -13.47 -2.85
CA GLY A 383 -8.19 -12.78 -1.62
C GLY A 383 -9.46 -11.92 -1.80
N ALA A 384 -10.30 -11.89 -0.77
CA ALA A 384 -11.50 -11.06 -0.78
C ALA A 384 -11.15 -9.58 -0.82
N GLY A 385 -11.89 -8.80 -1.62
CA GLY A 385 -11.76 -7.34 -1.70
C GLY A 385 -10.84 -6.83 -2.81
N ASP A 386 -10.06 -7.70 -3.48
CA ASP A 386 -9.22 -7.31 -4.62
C ASP A 386 -9.89 -7.66 -5.96
N GLN A 387 -10.67 -6.73 -6.49
CA GLN A 387 -11.40 -6.93 -7.75
C GLN A 387 -10.45 -7.09 -8.94
N VAL A 388 -9.32 -6.38 -8.96
CA VAL A 388 -8.35 -6.45 -10.06
C VAL A 388 -7.72 -7.84 -10.12
N ARG A 389 -7.31 -8.41 -8.99
CA ARG A 389 -6.81 -9.80 -8.94
C ARG A 389 -7.87 -10.80 -9.37
N LEU A 390 -9.12 -10.60 -8.94
CA LEU A 390 -10.23 -11.46 -9.34
C LEU A 390 -10.44 -11.44 -10.85
N ASP A 391 -10.44 -10.27 -11.48
CA ASP A 391 -10.62 -10.11 -12.91
C ASP A 391 -9.45 -10.73 -13.70
N ILE A 392 -8.21 -10.58 -13.24
CA ILE A 392 -7.03 -11.24 -13.83
C ILE A 392 -7.18 -12.78 -13.75
N ALA A 393 -7.53 -13.31 -12.58
CA ALA A 393 -7.69 -14.76 -12.38
C ALA A 393 -8.80 -15.33 -13.27
N GLN A 394 -9.93 -14.63 -13.38
CA GLN A 394 -11.06 -15.03 -14.24
C GLN A 394 -10.67 -15.03 -15.72
N ALA A 395 -9.94 -14.02 -16.18
CA ALA A 395 -9.45 -13.96 -17.55
C ALA A 395 -8.48 -15.10 -17.85
N ALA A 396 -7.51 -15.36 -16.95
CA ALA A 396 -6.59 -16.49 -17.09
C ALA A 396 -7.32 -17.85 -17.09
N ALA A 397 -8.26 -18.05 -16.19
CA ALA A 397 -9.06 -19.27 -16.11
C ALA A 397 -9.89 -19.50 -17.40
N GLN A 398 -10.43 -18.44 -18.00
CA GLN A 398 -11.15 -18.53 -19.26
C GLN A 398 -10.23 -18.98 -20.40
N GLN A 399 -9.03 -18.38 -20.52
CA GLN A 399 -8.06 -18.75 -21.55
C GLN A 399 -7.58 -20.20 -21.38
N LEU A 400 -7.40 -20.68 -20.15
CA LEU A 400 -7.07 -22.07 -19.85
C LEU A 400 -8.17 -23.04 -20.29
N LYS A 401 -9.43 -22.69 -20.10
CA LYS A 401 -10.56 -23.49 -20.57
C LYS A 401 -10.62 -23.59 -22.09
N GLU A 402 -10.22 -22.55 -22.81
CA GLU A 402 -10.18 -22.55 -24.29
C GLU A 402 -9.16 -23.55 -24.85
N VAL A 403 -8.11 -23.87 -24.10
CA VAL A 403 -7.15 -24.92 -24.47
C VAL A 403 -7.46 -26.28 -23.86
N GLY A 404 -8.55 -26.42 -23.09
CA GLY A 404 -9.00 -27.67 -22.50
C GLY A 404 -8.48 -27.97 -21.10
N ILE A 405 -8.02 -26.98 -20.35
CA ILE A 405 -7.64 -27.10 -18.93
C ILE A 405 -8.77 -26.53 -18.08
N ASP A 406 -9.38 -27.36 -17.20
CA ASP A 406 -10.56 -26.96 -16.40
C ASP A 406 -10.12 -26.12 -15.19
N CYS A 407 -9.85 -24.85 -15.42
CA CYS A 407 -9.48 -23.90 -14.39
C CYS A 407 -10.70 -23.17 -13.83
N MET A 408 -10.85 -23.12 -12.52
CA MET A 408 -11.87 -22.38 -11.79
C MET A 408 -11.25 -21.31 -10.92
N VAL A 409 -12.05 -20.30 -10.53
CA VAL A 409 -11.64 -19.24 -9.61
C VAL A 409 -12.59 -19.25 -8.42
N GLU A 410 -12.04 -19.11 -7.22
CA GLU A 410 -12.79 -18.95 -5.99
C GLU A 410 -12.30 -17.76 -5.17
N VAL A 411 -13.20 -17.19 -4.34
CA VAL A 411 -12.89 -16.13 -3.39
C VAL A 411 -13.31 -16.63 -2.01
N PRO A 412 -12.44 -17.38 -1.30
CA PRO A 412 -12.74 -17.88 0.03
C PRO A 412 -12.79 -16.73 1.05
N THR A 413 -13.58 -16.88 2.09
CA THR A 413 -13.61 -15.93 3.21
C THR A 413 -12.33 -15.96 4.04
N GLU A 414 -11.65 -17.11 4.03
CA GLU A 414 -10.33 -17.35 4.64
C GLU A 414 -9.56 -18.29 3.72
N VAL A 415 -8.31 -17.94 3.42
CA VAL A 415 -7.47 -18.73 2.53
C VAL A 415 -6.88 -19.91 3.30
N ASP A 416 -7.15 -21.13 2.83
CA ASP A 416 -6.45 -22.32 3.32
C ASP A 416 -5.07 -22.43 2.65
N TRP A 417 -4.06 -21.82 3.25
CA TRP A 417 -2.71 -21.79 2.73
C TRP A 417 -2.06 -23.20 2.61
N GLY A 418 -2.50 -24.16 3.39
CA GLY A 418 -2.02 -25.53 3.34
C GLY A 418 -2.67 -26.37 2.24
N GLY A 419 -3.97 -26.17 1.98
CA GLY A 419 -4.78 -27.02 1.11
C GLY A 419 -5.11 -26.46 -0.25
N GLN A 420 -4.98 -25.16 -0.49
CA GLN A 420 -5.24 -24.54 -1.79
C GLN A 420 -4.41 -25.17 -2.92
N MET A 421 -4.92 -25.13 -4.16
CA MET A 421 -4.16 -25.62 -5.33
C MET A 421 -3.28 -24.54 -5.93
N ALA A 422 -3.84 -23.33 -6.12
CA ALA A 422 -3.10 -22.17 -6.62
C ALA A 422 -3.71 -20.89 -6.06
N TYR A 423 -2.90 -19.84 -5.97
CA TYR A 423 -3.32 -18.53 -5.49
C TYR A 423 -2.85 -17.43 -6.43
N LEU A 424 -3.71 -16.47 -6.77
CA LEU A 424 -3.28 -15.28 -7.47
C LEU A 424 -2.68 -14.31 -6.47
N ILE A 425 -1.36 -14.37 -6.35
CA ILE A 425 -0.57 -13.56 -5.43
C ILE A 425 -0.17 -12.24 -6.08
N GLY A 426 0.17 -11.27 -5.26
CA GLY A 426 0.82 -10.04 -5.67
C GLY A 426 1.64 -9.50 -4.53
N TRP A 427 2.83 -9.03 -4.85
CA TRP A 427 3.71 -8.29 -3.95
C TRP A 427 4.47 -7.23 -4.72
N GLY A 428 4.95 -6.20 -4.04
CA GLY A 428 6.00 -5.35 -4.56
C GLY A 428 7.32 -6.11 -4.46
N SER A 429 8.17 -6.02 -5.49
CA SER A 429 9.56 -6.44 -5.33
C SER A 429 10.27 -5.31 -4.62
N PRO A 430 10.55 -5.42 -3.33
CA PRO A 430 11.28 -4.39 -2.62
C PRO A 430 12.71 -4.34 -3.15
N PHE A 431 13.49 -3.49 -2.58
CA PHE A 431 14.88 -3.29 -2.93
C PHE A 431 15.72 -4.54 -2.69
N ASP A 432 15.37 -5.32 -1.65
CA ASP A 432 15.95 -6.64 -1.42
C ASP A 432 15.26 -7.71 -2.28
N ALA A 433 16.04 -8.35 -3.14
CA ALA A 433 15.55 -9.43 -3.99
C ALA A 433 15.11 -10.67 -3.19
N ASP A 434 15.64 -10.86 -2.00
CA ASP A 434 15.39 -12.06 -1.20
C ASP A 434 14.19 -11.94 -0.25
N ASP A 435 13.76 -10.75 0.09
CA ASP A 435 12.67 -10.53 1.04
C ASP A 435 11.41 -11.36 0.73
N HIS A 436 10.90 -11.27 -0.51
CA HIS A 436 9.74 -12.06 -0.91
C HIS A 436 10.11 -13.41 -1.54
N THR A 437 11.25 -13.48 -2.25
CA THR A 437 11.64 -14.72 -2.93
C THR A 437 11.94 -15.83 -1.94
N TYR A 438 12.60 -15.55 -0.84
CA TYR A 438 12.84 -16.53 0.22
C TYR A 438 11.54 -17.01 0.87
N LYS A 439 10.64 -16.08 1.27
CA LYS A 439 9.36 -16.41 1.91
C LYS A 439 8.41 -17.21 1.01
N VAL A 440 8.50 -17.02 -0.32
CA VAL A 440 7.56 -17.61 -1.27
C VAL A 440 8.12 -18.86 -1.96
N PHE A 441 9.41 -18.91 -2.23
CA PHE A 441 10.05 -19.97 -3.02
C PHE A 441 11.13 -20.75 -2.24
N GLY A 442 11.49 -20.33 -1.02
CA GLY A 442 12.49 -20.96 -0.16
C GLY A 442 12.02 -22.20 0.60
#